data_2b34165428464e7a22cda891f2567a18
#
_entry.id   2b34165428464e7a22cda891f2567a18
#
_cell.length_a   1.000
_cell.length_b   1.000
_cell.length_c   1.000
_cell.angle_alpha   90.00
_cell.angle_beta   90.00
_cell.angle_gamma   90.00
#
_symmetry.space_group_name_H-M   'P 1'
#
loop_
_entity.id
_entity.type
_entity.pdbx_description
1 polymer ?
#
loop_
_entity_poly.entity_id
_entity_poly.type
_entity_poly.pdbx_seq_one_letter_code
_entity_poly.pdbx_strand_id
1 'polypeptide(L)'
;MIFVIIAVSILATPYKTIETASARIVFEESSEKRAQEIANYIDKLNEYYGDKTEIKLNKIPIVLRGQDNYSNGSYTNMPNRLEYILIPPINGEMGVTPWLMDLSIHEYRHYTQFQMARENTINKFGYALFGNMYSFLMTGLTIPNWAIEGDAVSTETELSDNGRGRVPDFLKDYRALLIENKEFSYEKAKSGSFKDVVPTVYHLGYLLISYGKEKYGDEFWDSIFVNGSSPNNFTPFSNELKKKTGLTSTEFYLEAMKYYKEKFKKEKFEEYEQVSLKLDIPTNYRYSFKYKNSLISLKKSYDEKASFYEIDNRNEKKILGLGILSDDYFELKNNKIIWAEIEPDLRNEKVNYSN
;
A
#
# COMPACT_ATOMS: atom_id res chain seq x y z
N MET A 1 -21.13 -17.51 54.97
CA MET A 1 -21.02 -16.94 53.64
C MET A 1 -19.66 -17.38 53.07
N ILE A 2 -19.70 -18.38 52.19
CA ILE A 2 -18.44 -18.97 51.60
C ILE A 2 -18.18 -18.20 50.31
N PHE A 3 -17.08 -17.45 50.30
CA PHE A 3 -16.59 -16.83 49.07
C PHE A 3 -15.84 -17.89 48.26
N VAL A 4 -16.43 -18.31 47.12
CA VAL A 4 -15.74 -19.13 46.12
C VAL A 4 -14.95 -18.17 45.25
N ILE A 5 -13.62 -18.12 45.42
CA ILE A 5 -12.73 -17.42 44.51
C ILE A 5 -12.53 -18.35 43.31
N ILE A 6 -13.21 -18.07 42.19
CA ILE A 6 -12.93 -18.70 40.93
C ILE A 6 -11.65 -18.04 40.38
N ALA A 7 -10.53 -18.70 40.51
CA ALA A 7 -9.31 -18.35 39.81
C ALA A 7 -9.51 -18.66 38.33
N VAL A 8 -9.86 -17.66 37.54
CA VAL A 8 -9.80 -17.75 36.08
C VAL A 8 -8.32 -17.74 35.72
N SER A 9 -7.76 -18.90 35.50
CA SER A 9 -6.46 -19.01 34.82
C SER A 9 -6.61 -18.48 33.40
N ILE A 10 -6.20 -17.25 33.18
CA ILE A 10 -5.97 -16.73 31.83
C ILE A 10 -4.83 -17.57 31.29
N LEU A 11 -5.12 -18.56 30.43
CA LEU A 11 -4.12 -19.24 29.62
C LEU A 11 -3.58 -18.18 28.65
N ALA A 12 -2.53 -17.48 29.09
CA ALA A 12 -1.78 -16.61 28.17
C ALA A 12 -1.19 -17.52 27.10
N THR A 13 -1.56 -17.31 25.84
CA THR A 13 -0.94 -18.00 24.71
C THR A 13 0.58 -17.76 24.83
N PRO A 14 1.41 -18.79 24.95
CA PRO A 14 2.84 -18.61 25.14
C PRO A 14 3.44 -17.99 23.87
N TYR A 15 3.99 -16.78 24.01
CA TYR A 15 4.78 -16.17 22.96
C TYR A 15 6.17 -16.81 22.90
N LYS A 16 6.60 -17.12 21.70
CA LYS A 16 7.95 -17.58 21.37
C LYS A 16 8.74 -16.46 20.69
N THR A 17 10.04 -16.64 20.61
CA THR A 17 10.94 -15.68 19.95
C THR A 17 11.95 -16.42 19.09
N ILE A 18 12.12 -15.93 17.85
CA ILE A 18 13.24 -16.27 16.98
C ILE A 18 14.17 -15.06 16.94
N GLU A 19 15.46 -15.29 17.10
CA GLU A 19 16.49 -14.27 16.94
C GLU A 19 17.44 -14.63 15.81
N THR A 20 17.67 -13.66 14.92
CA THR A 20 18.67 -13.71 13.87
C THR A 20 19.66 -12.55 14.02
N ALA A 21 20.58 -12.40 13.08
CA ALA A 21 21.47 -11.24 13.05
C ALA A 21 20.67 -9.92 12.85
N SER A 22 19.60 -9.96 12.07
CA SER A 22 18.87 -8.78 11.58
C SER A 22 17.54 -8.53 12.31
N ALA A 23 16.95 -9.55 12.93
CA ALA A 23 15.62 -9.43 13.55
C ALA A 23 15.49 -10.18 14.89
N ARG A 24 14.54 -9.68 15.71
CA ARG A 24 13.95 -10.40 16.84
C ARG A 24 12.45 -10.53 16.58
N ILE A 25 11.98 -11.73 16.30
CA ILE A 25 10.59 -12.00 15.93
C ILE A 25 9.85 -12.60 17.10
N VAL A 26 8.77 -11.96 17.53
CA VAL A 26 7.88 -12.41 18.60
C VAL A 26 6.59 -12.91 17.97
N PHE A 27 6.16 -14.12 18.33
CA PHE A 27 5.04 -14.78 17.70
C PHE A 27 4.35 -15.80 18.60
N GLU A 28 3.12 -16.16 18.30
CA GLU A 28 2.41 -17.26 18.94
C GLU A 28 2.90 -18.61 18.39
N GLU A 29 2.93 -19.66 19.20
CA GLU A 29 3.45 -20.98 18.85
C GLU A 29 2.87 -21.54 17.52
N SER A 30 1.59 -21.30 17.27
CA SER A 30 0.91 -21.69 16.02
C SER A 30 1.49 -21.05 14.76
N SER A 31 2.28 -19.99 14.90
CA SER A 31 2.84 -19.18 13.81
C SER A 31 4.33 -19.42 13.56
N GLU A 32 4.94 -20.44 14.20
CA GLU A 32 6.39 -20.70 14.15
C GLU A 32 6.94 -20.81 12.73
N LYS A 33 6.25 -21.56 11.85
CA LYS A 33 6.67 -21.70 10.43
C LYS A 33 6.71 -20.35 9.72
N ARG A 34 5.69 -19.52 9.91
CA ARG A 34 5.63 -18.17 9.31
C ARG A 34 6.69 -17.24 9.89
N ALA A 35 6.96 -17.35 11.19
CA ALA A 35 8.04 -16.61 11.82
C ALA A 35 9.41 -16.96 11.22
N GLN A 36 9.65 -18.24 10.95
CA GLN A 36 10.87 -18.68 10.28
C GLN A 36 10.98 -18.17 8.84
N GLU A 37 9.89 -18.17 8.08
CA GLU A 37 9.86 -17.61 6.72
C GLU A 37 10.20 -16.12 6.74
N ILE A 38 9.58 -15.34 7.65
CA ILE A 38 9.85 -13.91 7.81
C ILE A 38 11.31 -13.67 8.23
N ALA A 39 11.85 -14.47 9.15
CA ALA A 39 13.25 -14.38 9.54
C ALA A 39 14.20 -14.47 8.33
N ASN A 40 13.93 -15.43 7.45
CA ASN A 40 14.72 -15.63 6.23
C ASN A 40 14.57 -14.45 5.25
N TYR A 41 13.36 -13.88 5.10
CA TYR A 41 13.18 -12.68 4.25
C TYR A 41 13.92 -11.47 4.81
N ILE A 42 13.84 -11.22 6.11
CA ILE A 42 14.49 -10.07 6.74
C ILE A 42 16.03 -10.19 6.68
N ASP A 43 16.58 -11.37 6.91
CA ASP A 43 18.03 -11.56 6.81
C ASP A 43 18.53 -11.30 5.39
N LYS A 44 17.81 -11.77 4.35
CA LYS A 44 18.15 -11.48 2.95
C LYS A 44 18.01 -10.00 2.60
N LEU A 45 16.96 -9.34 3.10
CA LEU A 45 16.77 -7.90 2.88
C LEU A 45 17.87 -7.09 3.56
N ASN A 46 18.27 -7.49 4.76
CA ASN A 46 19.37 -6.84 5.48
C ASN A 46 20.70 -6.98 4.73
N GLU A 47 20.99 -8.17 4.18
CA GLU A 47 22.16 -8.41 3.33
C GLU A 47 22.11 -7.52 2.08
N TYR A 48 20.97 -7.55 1.35
CA TYR A 48 20.77 -6.74 0.14
C TYR A 48 21.00 -5.25 0.38
N TYR A 49 20.47 -4.68 1.46
CA TYR A 49 20.67 -3.26 1.78
C TYR A 49 22.05 -2.99 2.34
N GLY A 50 22.66 -3.92 3.06
CA GLY A 50 24.04 -3.81 3.55
C GLY A 50 25.05 -3.71 2.40
N ASP A 51 24.81 -4.44 1.31
CA ASP A 51 25.65 -4.40 0.10
C ASP A 51 25.42 -3.15 -0.74
N LYS A 52 24.19 -2.64 -0.80
CA LYS A 52 23.81 -1.48 -1.62
C LYS A 52 24.05 -0.13 -0.94
N THR A 53 24.01 -0.08 0.38
CA THR A 53 24.09 1.17 1.12
C THR A 53 25.16 1.08 2.20
N GLU A 54 25.85 2.20 2.47
CA GLU A 54 26.79 2.27 3.59
C GLU A 54 26.10 2.39 4.96
N ILE A 55 24.77 2.19 5.00
CA ILE A 55 23.95 2.39 6.18
C ILE A 55 24.01 1.16 7.07
N LYS A 56 24.40 1.36 8.31
CA LYS A 56 24.34 0.30 9.32
C LYS A 56 22.92 0.08 9.80
N LEU A 57 22.31 -1.02 9.35
CA LEU A 57 21.01 -1.47 9.83
C LEU A 57 21.17 -2.22 11.17
N ASN A 58 20.37 -1.86 12.15
CA ASN A 58 20.33 -2.52 13.45
C ASN A 58 19.30 -3.64 13.47
N LYS A 59 19.45 -4.58 14.39
CA LYS A 59 18.43 -5.63 14.64
C LYS A 59 17.07 -4.99 14.96
N ILE A 60 16.03 -5.38 14.18
CA ILE A 60 14.68 -4.85 14.35
C ILE A 60 13.74 -5.84 15.03
N PRO A 61 12.95 -5.40 16.03
CA PRO A 61 11.85 -6.19 16.57
C PRO A 61 10.72 -6.35 15.56
N ILE A 62 10.16 -7.55 15.46
CA ILE A 62 9.01 -7.88 14.61
C ILE A 62 7.98 -8.59 15.47
N VAL A 63 6.72 -8.14 15.41
CA VAL A 63 5.60 -8.74 16.11
C VAL A 63 4.65 -9.36 15.12
N LEU A 64 4.38 -10.66 15.26
CA LEU A 64 3.42 -11.36 14.43
C LEU A 64 2.08 -11.49 15.14
N ARG A 65 1.01 -11.10 14.46
CA ARG A 65 -0.37 -11.16 14.93
C ARG A 65 -1.15 -12.16 14.10
N GLY A 66 -1.54 -13.27 14.70
CA GLY A 66 -2.24 -14.37 14.03
C GLY A 66 -3.74 -14.41 14.26
N GLN A 67 -4.27 -13.60 15.18
CA GLN A 67 -5.67 -13.67 15.63
C GLN A 67 -6.54 -12.49 15.15
N ASP A 68 -5.99 -11.62 14.30
CA ASP A 68 -6.76 -10.53 13.70
C ASP A 68 -7.62 -11.04 12.54
N ASN A 69 -8.68 -10.31 12.23
CA ASN A 69 -9.63 -10.63 11.15
C ASN A 69 -9.49 -9.71 9.91
N TYR A 70 -8.42 -8.94 9.83
CA TYR A 70 -8.10 -8.07 8.71
C TYR A 70 -6.65 -8.25 8.31
N SER A 71 -6.30 -7.83 7.10
CA SER A 71 -4.94 -7.87 6.58
C SER A 71 -4.27 -6.51 6.74
N ASN A 72 -3.09 -6.49 7.33
CA ASN A 72 -2.26 -5.30 7.43
C ASN A 72 -0.81 -5.64 7.79
N GLY A 73 0.08 -4.69 7.56
CA GLY A 73 1.40 -4.63 8.15
C GLY A 73 1.81 -3.19 8.37
N SER A 74 2.78 -2.96 9.22
CA SER A 74 3.27 -1.61 9.47
C SER A 74 4.70 -1.60 10.02
N TYR A 75 5.46 -0.63 9.56
CA TYR A 75 6.62 -0.16 10.27
C TYR A 75 6.22 0.97 11.22
N THR A 76 6.60 0.86 12.49
CA THR A 76 6.42 1.91 13.48
C THR A 76 7.79 2.34 14.00
N ASN A 77 8.10 3.62 13.89
CA ASN A 77 9.37 4.13 14.38
C ASN A 77 9.37 4.36 15.91
N MET A 78 8.19 4.45 16.53
CA MET A 78 8.07 4.67 17.97
C MET A 78 6.89 3.88 18.58
N PRO A 79 7.17 2.78 19.28
CA PRO A 79 8.47 2.09 19.39
C PRO A 79 8.91 1.48 18.07
N ASN A 80 10.23 1.45 17.82
CA ASN A 80 10.80 0.96 16.57
C ASN A 80 10.55 -0.55 16.41
N ARG A 81 9.62 -0.92 15.51
CA ARG A 81 9.28 -2.31 15.21
C ARG A 81 8.55 -2.46 13.89
N LEU A 82 8.55 -3.66 13.36
CA LEU A 82 7.62 -4.13 12.36
C LEU A 82 6.47 -4.89 13.04
N GLU A 83 5.28 -4.77 12.50
CA GLU A 83 4.11 -5.49 12.99
C GLU A 83 3.36 -6.09 11.78
N TYR A 84 3.21 -7.43 11.78
CA TYR A 84 2.64 -8.15 10.65
C TYR A 84 1.39 -8.90 11.08
N ILE A 85 0.29 -8.64 10.41
CA ILE A 85 -0.93 -9.45 10.49
C ILE A 85 -0.82 -10.56 9.46
N LEU A 86 -0.94 -11.80 9.92
CA LEU A 86 -0.62 -12.98 9.12
C LEU A 86 -1.69 -13.37 8.08
N ILE A 87 -2.83 -12.69 8.10
CA ILE A 87 -3.92 -12.89 7.13
C ILE A 87 -3.59 -12.12 5.85
N PRO A 88 -3.55 -12.79 4.69
CA PRO A 88 -3.33 -12.10 3.42
C PRO A 88 -4.51 -11.22 3.03
N PRO A 89 -4.29 -10.11 2.28
CA PRO A 89 -5.38 -9.33 1.73
C PRO A 89 -6.13 -10.10 0.65
N ILE A 90 -7.41 -9.78 0.50
CA ILE A 90 -8.30 -10.43 -0.48
C ILE A 90 -8.37 -9.61 -1.77
N ASN A 91 -7.83 -8.39 -1.79
CA ASN A 91 -7.94 -7.49 -2.94
C ASN A 91 -7.02 -7.89 -4.12
N GLY A 92 -7.50 -7.65 -5.34
CA GLY A 92 -6.78 -7.97 -6.58
C GLY A 92 -5.62 -7.04 -6.92
N GLU A 93 -5.31 -6.04 -6.08
CA GLU A 93 -4.18 -5.13 -6.28
C GLU A 93 -2.84 -5.72 -5.80
N MET A 94 -2.92 -6.78 -4.99
CA MET A 94 -1.75 -7.53 -4.53
C MET A 94 -1.50 -8.67 -5.52
N GLY A 95 -0.41 -8.69 -6.21
CA GLY A 95 -0.05 -9.74 -7.15
C GLY A 95 -0.09 -11.17 -6.57
N VAL A 96 0.54 -12.12 -7.23
CA VAL A 96 0.57 -13.54 -6.79
C VAL A 96 1.78 -13.87 -5.90
N THR A 97 2.59 -12.88 -5.53
CA THR A 97 3.69 -13.06 -4.57
C THR A 97 3.13 -13.45 -3.19
N PRO A 98 3.79 -14.35 -2.46
CA PRO A 98 3.37 -14.67 -1.10
C PRO A 98 3.26 -13.42 -0.24
N TRP A 99 2.12 -13.23 0.41
CA TRP A 99 1.81 -12.05 1.22
C TRP A 99 2.93 -11.61 2.17
N LEU A 100 3.47 -12.57 2.93
CA LEU A 100 4.51 -12.27 3.92
C LEU A 100 5.83 -11.83 3.29
N MET A 101 6.10 -12.24 2.05
CA MET A 101 7.27 -11.78 1.30
C MET A 101 7.10 -10.32 0.87
N ASP A 102 5.98 -10.01 0.19
CA ASP A 102 5.69 -8.62 -0.24
C ASP A 102 5.63 -7.67 0.95
N LEU A 103 4.93 -8.07 2.02
CA LEU A 103 4.85 -7.31 3.25
C LEU A 103 6.24 -7.07 3.87
N SER A 104 7.08 -8.11 3.91
CA SER A 104 8.44 -7.97 4.45
C SER A 104 9.27 -6.99 3.63
N ILE A 105 9.19 -7.02 2.30
CA ILE A 105 9.91 -6.10 1.43
C ILE A 105 9.42 -4.66 1.67
N HIS A 106 8.11 -4.46 1.70
CA HIS A 106 7.47 -3.15 1.86
C HIS A 106 7.81 -2.51 3.21
N GLU A 107 7.53 -3.20 4.30
CA GLU A 107 7.71 -2.66 5.65
C GLU A 107 9.19 -2.53 6.04
N TYR A 108 10.04 -3.44 5.55
CA TYR A 108 11.49 -3.32 5.76
C TYR A 108 12.06 -2.13 4.97
N ARG A 109 11.48 -1.78 3.80
CA ARG A 109 11.86 -0.56 3.08
C ARG A 109 11.55 0.68 3.92
N HIS A 110 10.40 0.76 4.57
CA HIS A 110 10.11 1.85 5.50
C HIS A 110 11.14 1.93 6.64
N TYR A 111 11.51 0.80 7.23
CA TYR A 111 12.59 0.79 8.21
C TYR A 111 13.88 1.38 7.64
N THR A 112 14.29 0.98 6.44
CA THR A 112 15.52 1.50 5.82
C THR A 112 15.43 3.00 5.49
N GLN A 113 14.30 3.50 5.01
CA GLN A 113 14.06 4.93 4.76
C GLN A 113 14.31 5.78 6.02
N PHE A 114 13.81 5.33 7.17
CA PHE A 114 14.06 6.01 8.44
C PHE A 114 15.52 5.93 8.91
N GLN A 115 16.23 4.85 8.59
CA GLN A 115 17.67 4.78 8.84
C GLN A 115 18.43 5.74 7.92
N MET A 116 18.11 5.78 6.61
CA MET A 116 18.68 6.73 5.64
C MET A 116 18.49 8.18 6.09
N ALA A 117 17.28 8.53 6.52
CA ALA A 117 16.98 9.87 7.01
C ALA A 117 17.87 10.29 8.20
N ARG A 118 18.42 9.35 8.96
CA ARG A 118 19.33 9.62 10.10
C ARG A 118 20.77 9.88 9.67
N GLU A 119 21.16 9.53 8.44
CA GLU A 119 22.56 9.64 7.98
C GLU A 119 23.01 11.09 7.78
N ASN A 120 22.11 12.03 7.63
CA ASN A 120 22.44 13.45 7.62
C ASN A 120 23.02 13.91 8.97
N THR A 121 24.07 14.70 8.98
CA THR A 121 24.79 15.14 10.18
C THR A 121 23.90 15.80 11.23
N ILE A 122 22.97 16.66 10.80
CA ILE A 122 22.05 17.35 11.74
C ILE A 122 21.07 16.33 12.33
N ASN A 123 20.58 15.42 11.52
CA ASN A 123 19.67 14.38 11.99
C ASN A 123 20.35 13.38 12.93
N LYS A 124 21.62 13.05 12.70
CA LYS A 124 22.43 12.26 13.67
C LYS A 124 22.48 12.92 15.04
N PHE A 125 22.73 14.23 15.09
CA PHE A 125 22.73 14.97 16.33
C PHE A 125 21.36 15.02 16.99
N GLY A 126 20.30 15.34 16.24
CA GLY A 126 18.93 15.36 16.73
C GLY A 126 18.48 13.99 17.25
N TYR A 127 18.84 12.92 16.53
CA TYR A 127 18.58 11.56 16.97
C TYR A 127 19.33 11.18 18.25
N ALA A 128 20.57 11.61 18.39
CA ALA A 128 21.36 11.36 19.61
C ALA A 128 20.73 12.02 20.85
N LEU A 129 20.06 13.17 20.70
CA LEU A 129 19.39 13.88 21.78
C LEU A 129 17.98 13.36 22.09
N PHE A 130 17.19 13.06 21.06
CA PHE A 130 15.75 12.82 21.18
C PHE A 130 15.30 11.44 20.66
N GLY A 131 16.25 10.63 20.19
CA GLY A 131 15.97 9.26 19.73
C GLY A 131 14.98 9.18 18.57
N ASN A 132 14.19 8.12 18.59
CA ASN A 132 13.22 7.81 17.54
C ASN A 132 12.15 8.90 17.36
N MET A 133 11.81 9.67 18.42
CA MET A 133 10.86 10.78 18.33
C MET A 133 11.33 11.82 17.33
N TYR A 134 12.61 12.18 17.36
CA TYR A 134 13.19 13.11 16.39
C TYR A 134 13.05 12.61 14.95
N SER A 135 13.45 11.35 14.69
CA SER A 135 13.36 10.77 13.37
C SER A 135 11.92 10.71 12.86
N PHE A 136 10.97 10.34 13.73
CA PHE A 136 9.54 10.29 13.39
C PHE A 136 9.03 11.67 12.95
N LEU A 137 9.30 12.70 13.76
CA LEU A 137 8.87 14.06 13.47
C LEU A 137 9.52 14.61 12.20
N MET A 138 10.84 14.46 12.06
CA MET A 138 11.55 15.00 10.90
C MET A 138 11.13 14.31 9.61
N THR A 139 11.13 13.00 9.55
CA THR A 139 10.71 12.27 8.34
C THR A 139 9.25 12.59 7.97
N GLY A 140 8.35 12.58 8.96
CA GLY A 140 6.92 12.84 8.73
C GLY A 140 6.60 14.28 8.30
N LEU A 141 7.41 15.26 8.72
CA LEU A 141 7.21 16.67 8.36
C LEU A 141 7.87 17.06 7.04
N THR A 142 8.91 16.35 6.63
CA THR A 142 9.77 16.81 5.53
C THR A 142 9.61 15.98 4.26
N ILE A 143 9.46 14.66 4.39
CA ILE A 143 9.34 13.77 3.24
C ILE A 143 7.86 13.56 2.93
N PRO A 144 7.40 13.84 1.70
CA PRO A 144 6.01 13.65 1.34
C PRO A 144 5.62 12.18 1.35
N ASN A 145 4.40 11.89 1.82
CA ASN A 145 3.90 10.52 1.99
C ASN A 145 3.97 9.70 0.68
N TRP A 146 3.70 10.35 -0.47
CA TRP A 146 3.83 9.67 -1.76
C TRP A 146 5.25 9.16 -2.03
N ALA A 147 6.28 9.85 -1.51
CA ALA A 147 7.66 9.40 -1.72
C ALA A 147 7.99 8.19 -0.83
N ILE A 148 7.53 8.21 0.42
CA ILE A 148 7.72 7.09 1.36
C ILE A 148 7.01 5.85 0.83
N GLU A 149 5.72 5.93 0.52
CA GLU A 149 4.92 4.80 0.06
C GLU A 149 5.30 4.34 -1.36
N GLY A 150 5.53 5.29 -2.25
CA GLY A 150 5.91 4.99 -3.63
C GLY A 150 7.25 4.29 -3.75
N ASP A 151 8.21 4.63 -2.89
CA ASP A 151 9.51 3.97 -2.86
C ASP A 151 9.39 2.54 -2.29
N ALA A 152 8.54 2.31 -1.31
CA ALA A 152 8.24 0.96 -0.84
C ALA A 152 7.56 0.11 -1.92
N VAL A 153 6.57 0.65 -2.66
CA VAL A 153 5.93 -0.03 -3.80
C VAL A 153 6.92 -0.27 -4.95
N SER A 154 7.80 0.68 -5.24
CA SER A 154 8.86 0.48 -6.23
C SER A 154 9.79 -0.65 -5.83
N THR A 155 10.17 -0.70 -4.56
CA THR A 155 11.07 -1.73 -4.02
C THR A 155 10.44 -3.12 -4.05
N GLU A 156 9.18 -3.28 -3.63
CA GLU A 156 8.49 -4.57 -3.74
C GLU A 156 8.36 -5.04 -5.19
N THR A 157 8.16 -4.09 -6.12
CA THR A 157 8.09 -4.37 -7.55
C THR A 157 9.44 -4.80 -8.13
N GLU A 158 10.54 -4.25 -7.64
CA GLU A 158 11.89 -4.57 -8.08
C GLU A 158 12.39 -5.91 -7.51
N LEU A 159 12.07 -6.18 -6.24
CA LEU A 159 12.59 -7.35 -5.52
C LEU A 159 11.67 -8.57 -5.58
N SER A 160 10.53 -8.48 -6.26
CA SER A 160 9.63 -9.61 -6.49
C SER A 160 9.21 -9.72 -7.94
N ASP A 161 8.72 -10.90 -8.33
CA ASP A 161 8.23 -11.13 -9.70
C ASP A 161 6.86 -10.48 -9.94
N ASN A 162 6.14 -10.09 -8.89
CA ASN A 162 4.73 -9.69 -8.94
C ASN A 162 4.35 -8.51 -8.03
N GLY A 163 5.29 -7.67 -7.64
CA GLY A 163 4.98 -6.46 -6.85
C GLY A 163 3.91 -5.57 -7.50
N ARG A 164 3.22 -4.75 -6.70
CA ARG A 164 2.03 -3.97 -7.12
C ARG A 164 2.22 -3.20 -8.43
N GLY A 165 3.41 -2.67 -8.69
CA GLY A 165 3.71 -1.95 -9.94
C GLY A 165 3.60 -2.80 -11.22
N ARG A 166 3.59 -4.14 -11.12
CA ARG A 166 3.38 -5.06 -12.26
C ARG A 166 1.93 -5.47 -12.42
N VAL A 167 1.07 -5.15 -11.45
CA VAL A 167 -0.36 -5.49 -11.48
C VAL A 167 -1.10 -4.47 -12.35
N PRO A 168 -1.74 -4.88 -13.46
CA PRO A 168 -2.41 -3.95 -14.38
C PRO A 168 -3.49 -3.08 -13.71
N ASP A 169 -4.20 -3.63 -12.71
CA ASP A 169 -5.26 -2.93 -11.98
C ASP A 169 -4.70 -1.80 -11.11
N PHE A 170 -3.47 -1.92 -10.62
CA PHE A 170 -2.84 -0.92 -9.77
C PHE A 170 -2.67 0.44 -10.46
N LEU A 171 -2.26 0.47 -11.73
CA LEU A 171 -2.08 1.72 -12.48
C LEU A 171 -3.28 2.11 -13.36
N LYS A 172 -4.36 1.34 -13.32
CA LYS A 172 -5.52 1.53 -14.17
C LYS A 172 -6.08 2.95 -14.15
N ASP A 173 -6.25 3.50 -12.95
CA ASP A 173 -6.87 4.81 -12.78
C ASP A 173 -5.97 5.95 -13.29
N TYR A 174 -4.66 5.92 -13.01
CA TYR A 174 -3.73 6.88 -13.61
C TYR A 174 -3.64 6.74 -15.11
N ARG A 175 -3.64 5.52 -15.64
CA ARG A 175 -3.66 5.26 -17.09
C ARG A 175 -4.89 5.88 -17.73
N ALA A 176 -6.08 5.67 -17.17
CA ALA A 176 -7.33 6.25 -17.64
C ALA A 176 -7.29 7.79 -17.62
N LEU A 177 -6.89 8.39 -16.49
CA LEU A 177 -6.78 9.85 -16.33
C LEU A 177 -5.83 10.47 -17.37
N LEU A 178 -4.68 9.86 -17.60
CA LEU A 178 -3.66 10.38 -18.52
C LEU A 178 -4.09 10.25 -19.99
N ILE A 179 -4.71 9.12 -20.36
CA ILE A 179 -5.23 8.92 -21.72
C ILE A 179 -6.38 9.89 -22.02
N GLU A 180 -7.27 10.10 -21.06
CA GLU A 180 -8.45 10.99 -21.18
C GLU A 180 -8.12 12.48 -21.02
N ASN A 181 -6.85 12.86 -20.80
CA ASN A 181 -6.39 14.22 -20.51
C ASN A 181 -7.10 14.88 -19.31
N LYS A 182 -7.32 14.09 -18.24
CA LYS A 182 -7.98 14.49 -17.00
C LYS A 182 -7.02 14.52 -15.79
N GLU A 183 -5.78 14.90 -16.05
CA GLU A 183 -4.76 14.96 -15.00
C GLU A 183 -5.11 15.99 -13.93
N PHE A 184 -4.83 15.67 -12.69
CA PHE A 184 -4.95 16.58 -11.55
C PHE A 184 -3.70 17.45 -11.39
N SER A 185 -3.82 18.58 -10.69
CA SER A 185 -2.64 19.32 -10.24
C SER A 185 -1.83 18.50 -9.24
N TYR A 186 -0.54 18.78 -9.11
CA TYR A 186 0.33 18.10 -8.14
C TYR A 186 -0.22 18.16 -6.72
N GLU A 187 -0.70 19.33 -6.28
CA GLU A 187 -1.27 19.49 -4.95
C GLU A 187 -2.48 18.60 -4.71
N LYS A 188 -3.36 18.47 -5.70
CA LYS A 188 -4.53 17.59 -5.62
C LYS A 188 -4.14 16.12 -5.70
N ALA A 189 -3.20 15.76 -6.56
CA ALA A 189 -2.72 14.39 -6.69
C ALA A 189 -2.10 13.86 -5.39
N LYS A 190 -1.32 14.69 -4.68
CA LYS A 190 -0.67 14.30 -3.41
C LYS A 190 -1.60 14.33 -2.19
N SER A 191 -2.64 15.17 -2.21
CA SER A 191 -3.50 15.40 -1.04
C SER A 191 -4.85 14.68 -1.13
N GLY A 192 -5.20 14.16 -2.31
CA GLY A 192 -6.52 13.59 -2.56
C GLY A 192 -7.61 14.65 -2.76
N SER A 193 -8.85 14.22 -2.82
CA SER A 193 -10.03 15.08 -2.97
C SER A 193 -11.25 14.42 -2.37
N PHE A 194 -12.12 15.20 -1.73
CA PHE A 194 -13.45 14.74 -1.32
C PHE A 194 -14.48 14.81 -2.45
N LYS A 195 -14.17 15.53 -3.51
CA LYS A 195 -15.06 15.75 -4.66
C LYS A 195 -14.75 14.82 -5.83
N ASP A 196 -13.49 14.53 -6.05
CA ASP A 196 -13.02 13.78 -7.21
C ASP A 196 -12.30 12.50 -6.77
N VAL A 197 -12.42 11.45 -7.56
CA VAL A 197 -11.67 10.21 -7.36
C VAL A 197 -10.24 10.44 -7.80
N VAL A 198 -9.37 10.67 -6.83
CA VAL A 198 -7.93 10.82 -7.04
C VAL A 198 -7.25 9.52 -6.62
N PRO A 199 -6.44 8.88 -7.49
CA PRO A 199 -5.69 7.69 -7.10
C PRO A 199 -4.80 7.97 -5.88
N THR A 200 -4.58 6.97 -5.04
CA THR A 200 -3.90 7.14 -3.76
C THR A 200 -2.43 7.52 -3.91
N VAL A 201 -1.81 7.91 -2.81
CA VAL A 201 -0.38 8.24 -2.72
C VAL A 201 0.53 7.07 -3.12
N TYR A 202 0.09 5.83 -2.99
CA TYR A 202 0.81 4.63 -3.44
C TYR A 202 1.00 4.63 -4.96
N HIS A 203 -0.08 4.88 -5.71
CA HIS A 203 -0.07 4.93 -7.18
C HIS A 203 0.76 6.12 -7.69
N LEU A 204 0.51 7.32 -7.12
CA LEU A 204 1.27 8.52 -7.44
C LEU A 204 2.76 8.32 -7.16
N GLY A 205 3.05 7.83 -5.97
CA GLY A 205 4.42 7.63 -5.51
C GLY A 205 5.18 6.64 -6.37
N TYR A 206 4.57 5.50 -6.69
CA TYR A 206 5.19 4.52 -7.59
C TYR A 206 5.55 5.14 -8.94
N LEU A 207 4.65 5.92 -9.55
CA LEU A 207 4.94 6.58 -10.83
C LEU A 207 6.10 7.57 -10.70
N LEU A 208 6.10 8.42 -9.67
CA LEU A 208 7.14 9.43 -9.49
C LEU A 208 8.50 8.83 -9.12
N ILE A 209 8.51 7.82 -8.24
CA ILE A 209 9.74 7.11 -7.85
C ILE A 209 10.33 6.36 -9.05
N SER A 210 9.51 5.59 -9.76
CA SER A 210 9.97 4.84 -10.94
C SER A 210 10.45 5.75 -12.06
N TYR A 211 9.78 6.88 -12.29
CA TYR A 211 10.24 7.88 -13.24
C TYR A 211 11.61 8.46 -12.87
N GLY A 212 11.79 8.78 -11.58
CA GLY A 212 13.07 9.29 -11.09
C GLY A 212 14.22 8.27 -11.28
N LYS A 213 13.98 6.99 -10.96
CA LYS A 213 14.96 5.91 -11.17
C LYS A 213 15.28 5.73 -12.65
N GLU A 214 14.26 5.67 -13.51
CA GLU A 214 14.43 5.48 -14.95
C GLU A 214 15.21 6.65 -15.59
N LYS A 215 15.00 7.88 -15.14
CA LYS A 215 15.62 9.07 -15.73
C LYS A 215 16.98 9.42 -15.14
N TYR A 216 17.19 9.21 -13.83
CA TYR A 216 18.38 9.68 -13.11
C TYR A 216 19.20 8.55 -12.47
N GLY A 217 18.78 7.28 -12.59
CA GLY A 217 19.44 6.11 -12.04
C GLY A 217 18.83 5.59 -10.73
N ASP A 218 19.13 4.33 -10.41
CA ASP A 218 18.50 3.60 -9.30
C ASP A 218 18.73 4.24 -7.93
N GLU A 219 19.91 4.84 -7.71
CA GLU A 219 20.29 5.47 -6.43
C GLU A 219 19.82 6.93 -6.30
N PHE A 220 19.08 7.42 -7.29
CA PHE A 220 18.64 8.82 -7.34
C PHE A 220 17.94 9.27 -6.06
N TRP A 221 17.04 8.45 -5.54
CA TRP A 221 16.23 8.78 -4.38
C TRP A 221 16.96 8.68 -3.05
N ASP A 222 18.03 7.87 -2.95
CA ASP A 222 18.74 7.65 -1.69
C ASP A 222 19.29 8.96 -1.11
N SER A 223 19.95 9.76 -1.94
CA SER A 223 20.46 11.07 -1.52
C SER A 223 19.35 12.06 -1.18
N ILE A 224 18.19 11.94 -1.83
CA ILE A 224 17.02 12.79 -1.55
C ILE A 224 16.39 12.40 -0.21
N PHE A 225 16.30 11.12 0.12
CA PHE A 225 15.85 10.67 1.44
C PHE A 225 16.81 11.10 2.56
N VAL A 226 18.12 10.98 2.36
CA VAL A 226 19.13 11.38 3.35
C VAL A 226 19.09 12.90 3.60
N ASN A 227 19.11 13.73 2.57
CA ASN A 227 19.21 15.18 2.70
C ASN A 227 17.85 15.87 2.80
N GLY A 228 16.83 15.29 2.18
CA GLY A 228 15.47 15.81 2.19
C GLY A 228 14.75 15.69 3.53
N SER A 229 15.30 14.94 4.48
CA SER A 229 14.79 14.85 5.86
C SER A 229 15.46 15.84 6.82
N SER A 230 16.37 16.70 6.33
CA SER A 230 17.13 17.62 7.18
C SER A 230 16.34 18.88 7.50
N PRO A 231 16.33 19.39 8.75
CA PRO A 231 15.61 20.60 9.14
C PRO A 231 16.29 21.91 8.69
N ASN A 232 17.18 21.85 7.71
CA ASN A 232 17.97 23.02 7.25
C ASN A 232 17.11 24.15 6.67
N ASN A 233 15.88 23.83 6.23
CA ASN A 233 14.96 24.78 5.64
C ASN A 233 13.51 24.26 5.73
N PHE A 234 12.53 25.06 5.30
CA PHE A 234 11.11 24.71 5.40
C PHE A 234 10.63 23.61 4.43
N THR A 235 11.39 23.33 3.37
CA THR A 235 11.01 22.36 2.33
C THR A 235 12.23 21.55 1.86
N PRO A 236 12.89 20.82 2.78
CA PRO A 236 14.17 20.20 2.46
C PRO A 236 14.08 19.17 1.33
N PHE A 237 13.04 18.34 1.30
CA PHE A 237 12.81 17.37 0.23
C PHE A 237 12.69 18.04 -1.15
N SER A 238 11.84 19.06 -1.27
CA SER A 238 11.66 19.78 -2.54
C SER A 238 12.92 20.51 -2.99
N ASN A 239 13.70 21.02 -2.05
CA ASN A 239 14.95 21.69 -2.35
C ASN A 239 16.04 20.72 -2.80
N GLU A 240 16.14 19.53 -2.19
CA GLU A 240 17.08 18.51 -2.62
C GLU A 240 16.67 17.94 -3.99
N LEU A 241 15.38 17.71 -4.22
CA LEU A 241 14.85 17.32 -5.54
C LEU A 241 15.24 18.38 -6.60
N LYS A 242 15.01 19.66 -6.32
CA LYS A 242 15.37 20.75 -7.24
C LYS A 242 16.87 20.85 -7.48
N LYS A 243 17.69 20.66 -6.46
CA LYS A 243 19.14 20.63 -6.59
C LYS A 243 19.63 19.51 -7.51
N LYS A 244 18.99 18.34 -7.44
CA LYS A 244 19.34 17.15 -8.25
C LYS A 244 18.82 17.22 -9.68
N THR A 245 17.65 17.81 -9.90
CA THR A 245 16.95 17.76 -11.19
C THR A 245 16.87 19.12 -11.91
N GLY A 246 17.03 20.22 -11.19
CA GLY A 246 16.70 21.57 -11.65
C GLY A 246 15.21 21.91 -11.58
N LEU A 247 14.35 20.94 -11.23
CA LEU A 247 12.89 21.04 -11.26
C LEU A 247 12.31 21.22 -9.84
N THR A 248 11.28 22.03 -9.72
CA THR A 248 10.41 22.02 -8.54
C THR A 248 9.63 20.70 -8.48
N SER A 249 9.05 20.36 -7.32
CA SER A 249 8.22 19.15 -7.18
C SER A 249 7.04 19.14 -8.16
N THR A 250 6.45 20.30 -8.45
CA THR A 250 5.36 20.42 -9.42
C THR A 250 5.86 20.19 -10.85
N GLU A 251 6.99 20.75 -11.23
CA GLU A 251 7.58 20.54 -12.57
C GLU A 251 8.00 19.08 -12.76
N PHE A 252 8.60 18.46 -11.74
CA PHE A 252 8.95 17.05 -11.76
C PHE A 252 7.70 16.15 -11.94
N TYR A 253 6.63 16.46 -11.21
CA TYR A 253 5.35 15.76 -11.38
C TYR A 253 4.81 15.90 -12.82
N LEU A 254 4.78 17.11 -13.36
CA LEU A 254 4.28 17.36 -14.71
C LEU A 254 5.11 16.62 -15.78
N GLU A 255 6.43 16.59 -15.62
CA GLU A 255 7.31 15.82 -16.50
C GLU A 255 7.04 14.32 -16.43
N ALA A 256 6.91 13.77 -15.22
CA ALA A 256 6.57 12.36 -15.02
C ALA A 256 5.21 12.01 -15.63
N MET A 257 4.18 12.83 -15.40
CA MET A 257 2.85 12.59 -15.99
C MET A 257 2.89 12.65 -17.52
N LYS A 258 3.64 13.59 -18.10
CA LYS A 258 3.84 13.66 -19.55
C LYS A 258 4.53 12.40 -20.09
N TYR A 259 5.58 11.93 -19.41
CA TYR A 259 6.30 10.72 -19.75
C TYR A 259 5.36 9.50 -19.78
N TYR A 260 4.59 9.28 -18.70
CA TYR A 260 3.67 8.15 -18.64
C TYR A 260 2.51 8.26 -19.63
N LYS A 261 2.02 9.46 -19.88
CA LYS A 261 1.00 9.70 -20.92
C LYS A 261 1.48 9.25 -22.30
N GLU A 262 2.71 9.60 -22.68
CA GLU A 262 3.30 9.18 -23.96
C GLU A 262 3.57 7.65 -23.98
N LYS A 263 3.93 7.07 -22.84
CA LYS A 263 4.14 5.63 -22.70
C LYS A 263 2.82 4.87 -22.87
N PHE A 264 1.76 5.28 -22.17
CA PHE A 264 0.44 4.62 -22.22
C PHE A 264 -0.26 4.81 -23.57
N LYS A 265 -0.10 5.93 -24.26
CA LYS A 265 -0.64 6.13 -25.61
C LYS A 265 -0.03 5.19 -26.68
N LYS A 266 1.17 4.67 -26.45
CA LYS A 266 1.80 3.70 -27.34
C LYS A 266 1.26 2.28 -27.18
N GLU A 267 0.55 2.02 -26.09
CA GLU A 267 -0.06 0.72 -25.87
C GLU A 267 -1.18 0.50 -26.89
N LYS A 268 -1.21 -0.69 -27.49
CA LYS A 268 -2.28 -1.07 -28.40
C LYS A 268 -3.43 -1.64 -27.58
N PHE A 269 -4.59 -1.06 -27.72
CA PHE A 269 -5.83 -1.60 -27.19
C PHE A 269 -6.54 -2.38 -28.28
N GLU A 270 -7.11 -3.53 -27.93
CA GLU A 270 -8.02 -4.24 -28.83
C GLU A 270 -9.28 -3.39 -29.05
N GLU A 271 -9.90 -3.52 -30.23
CA GLU A 271 -11.21 -2.91 -30.46
C GLU A 271 -12.23 -3.54 -29.51
N TYR A 272 -13.01 -2.71 -28.86
CA TYR A 272 -14.05 -3.13 -27.94
C TYR A 272 -15.35 -2.40 -28.17
N GLU A 273 -16.45 -3.06 -27.89
CA GLU A 273 -17.77 -2.46 -27.84
C GLU A 273 -18.11 -2.05 -26.40
N GLN A 274 -18.46 -0.79 -26.21
CA GLN A 274 -18.89 -0.31 -24.91
C GLN A 274 -20.35 -0.68 -24.67
N VAL A 275 -20.59 -1.58 -23.76
CA VAL A 275 -21.92 -2.08 -23.37
C VAL A 275 -22.55 -1.32 -22.20
N SER A 276 -21.74 -0.61 -21.39
CA SER A 276 -22.21 0.22 -20.27
C SER A 276 -22.53 1.65 -20.72
N LEU A 277 -23.28 2.38 -19.90
CA LEU A 277 -23.46 3.83 -20.08
C LEU A 277 -22.13 4.56 -19.92
N LYS A 278 -21.95 5.64 -20.69
CA LYS A 278 -20.89 6.62 -20.42
C LYS A 278 -21.43 7.60 -19.37
N LEU A 279 -20.84 7.57 -18.19
CA LEU A 279 -21.24 8.39 -17.04
C LEU A 279 -20.19 9.47 -16.78
N ASP A 280 -20.63 10.65 -16.35
CA ASP A 280 -19.73 11.75 -15.93
C ASP A 280 -19.13 11.49 -14.56
N ILE A 281 -19.79 10.66 -13.74
CA ILE A 281 -19.30 10.26 -12.42
C ILE A 281 -18.44 9.02 -12.54
N PRO A 282 -17.26 8.99 -11.89
CA PRO A 282 -16.39 7.81 -11.91
C PRO A 282 -17.15 6.56 -11.46
N THR A 283 -17.20 5.58 -12.36
CA THR A 283 -17.97 4.36 -12.18
C THR A 283 -17.16 3.17 -12.65
N ASN A 284 -17.06 2.15 -11.82
CA ASN A 284 -16.42 0.89 -12.10
C ASN A 284 -17.45 -0.22 -12.24
N TYR A 285 -17.29 -1.05 -13.29
CA TYR A 285 -18.01 -2.29 -13.47
C TYR A 285 -17.01 -3.43 -13.35
N ARG A 286 -17.22 -4.34 -12.40
CA ARG A 286 -16.28 -5.43 -12.12
C ARG A 286 -16.99 -6.77 -12.18
N TYR A 287 -16.21 -7.82 -12.49
CA TYR A 287 -16.66 -9.21 -12.48
C TYR A 287 -17.95 -9.43 -13.28
N SER A 288 -17.96 -8.96 -14.55
CA SER A 288 -19.13 -9.10 -15.41
C SER A 288 -19.33 -10.53 -15.88
N PHE A 289 -20.51 -11.07 -15.67
CA PHE A 289 -20.90 -12.42 -16.10
C PHE A 289 -22.00 -12.35 -17.15
N LYS A 290 -21.92 -13.18 -18.17
CA LYS A 290 -22.97 -13.32 -19.16
C LYS A 290 -24.19 -14.01 -18.53
N TYR A 291 -25.35 -13.37 -18.66
CA TYR A 291 -26.63 -13.89 -18.20
C TYR A 291 -27.67 -13.72 -19.28
N LYS A 292 -28.08 -14.82 -19.95
CA LYS A 292 -28.94 -14.78 -21.15
C LYS A 292 -28.34 -13.85 -22.21
N ASN A 293 -29.07 -12.76 -22.57
CA ASN A 293 -28.64 -11.77 -23.53
C ASN A 293 -28.04 -10.50 -22.87
N SER A 294 -27.92 -10.49 -21.55
CA SER A 294 -27.41 -9.37 -20.76
C SER A 294 -26.11 -9.73 -20.02
N LEU A 295 -25.53 -8.76 -19.31
CA LEU A 295 -24.43 -8.95 -18.37
C LEU A 295 -24.92 -8.63 -16.96
N ILE A 296 -24.49 -9.42 -15.99
CA ILE A 296 -24.59 -9.05 -14.57
C ILE A 296 -23.24 -8.59 -14.10
N SER A 297 -23.16 -7.38 -13.53
CA SER A 297 -21.93 -6.76 -13.08
C SER A 297 -22.10 -6.10 -11.72
N LEU A 298 -21.03 -6.10 -10.93
CA LEU A 298 -20.90 -5.26 -9.76
C LEU A 298 -20.57 -3.83 -10.21
N LYS A 299 -21.51 -2.90 -9.98
CA LYS A 299 -21.30 -1.47 -10.23
C LYS A 299 -20.94 -0.77 -8.93
N LYS A 300 -19.83 -0.03 -8.95
CA LYS A 300 -19.40 0.87 -7.88
C LYS A 300 -19.27 2.26 -8.46
N SER A 301 -19.91 3.22 -7.86
CA SER A 301 -19.90 4.62 -8.29
C SER A 301 -19.63 5.53 -7.09
N TYR A 302 -19.21 6.76 -7.38
CA TYR A 302 -18.92 7.75 -6.34
C TYR A 302 -20.16 8.38 -5.73
N ASP A 303 -21.31 8.27 -6.39
CA ASP A 303 -22.60 8.82 -5.98
C ASP A 303 -23.59 7.77 -5.47
N GLU A 304 -23.29 6.48 -5.64
CA GLU A 304 -24.12 5.41 -5.12
C GLU A 304 -23.30 4.26 -4.51
N LYS A 305 -23.88 3.55 -3.55
CA LYS A 305 -23.28 2.36 -2.95
C LYS A 305 -23.18 1.21 -3.96
N ALA A 306 -22.22 0.31 -3.74
CA ALA A 306 -22.04 -0.88 -4.54
C ALA A 306 -23.35 -1.64 -4.74
N SER A 307 -23.61 -2.07 -5.97
CA SER A 307 -24.87 -2.71 -6.34
C SER A 307 -24.66 -3.65 -7.51
N PHE A 308 -25.45 -4.73 -7.56
CA PHE A 308 -25.52 -5.56 -8.78
C PHE A 308 -26.47 -4.96 -9.80
N TYR A 309 -26.01 -4.91 -11.03
CA TYR A 309 -26.76 -4.41 -12.18
C TYR A 309 -26.83 -5.46 -13.29
N GLU A 310 -27.97 -5.54 -13.91
CA GLU A 310 -28.16 -6.18 -15.21
C GLU A 310 -28.00 -5.12 -16.30
N ILE A 311 -27.11 -5.37 -17.26
CA ILE A 311 -26.74 -4.44 -18.33
C ILE A 311 -27.10 -5.09 -19.66
N ASP A 312 -27.96 -4.44 -20.45
CA ASP A 312 -28.39 -4.84 -21.78
C ASP A 312 -28.42 -3.63 -22.70
N ASN A 313 -27.57 -3.60 -23.74
CA ASN A 313 -27.51 -2.55 -24.74
C ASN A 313 -27.55 -1.12 -24.17
N ARG A 314 -26.69 -0.81 -23.19
CA ARG A 314 -26.65 0.47 -22.47
C ARG A 314 -27.85 0.76 -21.56
N ASN A 315 -28.75 -0.20 -21.40
CA ASN A 315 -29.77 -0.12 -20.34
C ASN A 315 -29.27 -0.81 -19.09
N GLU A 316 -29.37 -0.11 -17.97
CA GLU A 316 -28.90 -0.61 -16.68
C GLU A 316 -30.08 -0.74 -15.73
N LYS A 317 -30.28 -1.95 -15.23
CA LYS A 317 -31.32 -2.26 -14.24
C LYS A 317 -30.65 -2.71 -12.96
N LYS A 318 -30.86 -1.95 -11.88
CA LYS A 318 -30.40 -2.34 -10.55
C LYS A 318 -31.13 -3.61 -10.09
N ILE A 319 -30.36 -4.63 -9.72
CA ILE A 319 -30.88 -5.90 -9.16
C ILE A 319 -30.95 -5.81 -7.65
N LEU A 320 -29.82 -5.42 -7.01
CA LEU A 320 -29.68 -5.42 -5.55
C LEU A 320 -28.65 -4.38 -5.12
N GLY A 321 -28.97 -3.58 -4.10
CA GLY A 321 -28.01 -2.74 -3.39
C GLY A 321 -27.31 -3.55 -2.31
N LEU A 322 -25.99 -3.39 -2.19
CA LEU A 322 -25.16 -4.16 -1.28
C LEU A 322 -24.82 -3.40 0.00
N GLY A 323 -24.42 -4.12 1.04
CA GLY A 323 -23.83 -3.59 2.25
C GLY A 323 -22.34 -3.26 2.10
N ILE A 324 -21.59 -3.44 3.18
CA ILE A 324 -20.14 -3.34 3.16
C ILE A 324 -19.59 -4.66 2.62
N LEU A 325 -18.97 -4.61 1.46
CA LEU A 325 -18.37 -5.81 0.86
C LEU A 325 -17.10 -6.19 1.62
N SER A 326 -16.95 -7.47 1.90
CA SER A 326 -15.70 -8.05 2.38
C SER A 326 -14.62 -8.00 1.29
N ASP A 327 -15.05 -8.22 0.05
CA ASP A 327 -14.26 -8.20 -1.17
C ASP A 327 -15.17 -7.72 -2.32
N ASP A 328 -14.57 -7.18 -3.37
CA ASP A 328 -15.33 -6.77 -4.56
C ASP A 328 -15.70 -7.96 -5.46
N TYR A 329 -15.33 -9.18 -5.09
CA TYR A 329 -15.60 -10.39 -5.87
C TYR A 329 -17.01 -10.93 -5.64
N PHE A 330 -17.61 -11.44 -6.71
CA PHE A 330 -18.81 -12.27 -6.64
C PHE A 330 -18.79 -13.36 -7.71
N GLU A 331 -19.57 -14.39 -7.52
CA GLU A 331 -19.76 -15.48 -8.50
C GLU A 331 -21.22 -15.59 -8.91
N LEU A 332 -21.47 -15.82 -10.20
CA LEU A 332 -22.78 -16.16 -10.75
C LEU A 332 -22.78 -17.65 -11.13
N LYS A 333 -23.50 -18.47 -10.38
CA LYS A 333 -23.63 -19.91 -10.61
C LYS A 333 -25.06 -20.39 -10.42
N ASN A 334 -25.57 -21.19 -11.36
CA ASN A 334 -26.92 -21.77 -11.29
C ASN A 334 -28.02 -20.70 -11.04
N ASN A 335 -27.94 -19.55 -11.73
CA ASN A 335 -28.83 -18.39 -11.56
C ASN A 335 -28.83 -17.80 -10.12
N LYS A 336 -27.79 -18.05 -9.34
CA LYS A 336 -27.59 -17.47 -8.01
C LYS A 336 -26.34 -16.60 -8.04
N ILE A 337 -26.43 -15.42 -7.45
CA ILE A 337 -25.29 -14.56 -7.17
C ILE A 337 -24.82 -14.87 -5.75
N ILE A 338 -23.53 -15.10 -5.57
CA ILE A 338 -22.88 -15.39 -4.29
C ILE A 338 -21.82 -14.33 -4.07
N TRP A 339 -21.88 -13.66 -2.92
CA TRP A 339 -20.92 -12.64 -2.51
C TRP A 339 -20.72 -12.66 -1.00
N ALA A 340 -19.74 -11.90 -0.47
CA ALA A 340 -19.50 -11.75 0.96
C ALA A 340 -19.68 -10.29 1.40
N GLU A 341 -20.40 -10.08 2.47
CA GLU A 341 -20.57 -8.78 3.14
C GLU A 341 -20.02 -8.85 4.57
N ILE A 342 -19.50 -7.72 5.05
CA ILE A 342 -19.06 -7.58 6.42
C ILE A 342 -20.21 -7.03 7.25
N GLU A 343 -20.59 -7.76 8.29
CA GLU A 343 -21.61 -7.32 9.24
C GLU A 343 -21.01 -7.08 10.64
N PRO A 344 -21.50 -6.11 11.39
CA PRO A 344 -21.05 -5.88 12.76
C PRO A 344 -21.42 -7.08 13.65
N ASP A 345 -20.42 -7.65 14.36
CA ASP A 345 -20.69 -8.66 15.38
C ASP A 345 -21.13 -8.00 16.69
N LEU A 346 -22.41 -8.07 16.96
CA LEU A 346 -23.02 -7.45 18.16
C LEU A 346 -22.67 -8.15 19.48
N ARG A 347 -22.01 -9.31 19.45
CA ARG A 347 -21.69 -10.08 20.66
C ARG A 347 -20.49 -9.56 21.43
N ASN A 348 -19.64 -8.79 20.78
CA ASN A 348 -18.37 -8.33 21.33
C ASN A 348 -18.26 -6.82 21.27
N GLU A 349 -18.96 -6.00 21.87
CA GLU A 349 -18.81 -4.53 22.05
C GLU A 349 -17.62 -3.83 21.33
N LYS A 350 -16.79 -4.58 20.63
CA LYS A 350 -15.70 -4.11 19.77
C LYS A 350 -16.20 -4.04 18.33
N VAL A 351 -15.63 -3.13 17.56
CA VAL A 351 -15.89 -3.00 16.12
C VAL A 351 -15.24 -4.21 15.41
N ASN A 352 -15.75 -5.40 15.70
CA ASN A 352 -15.39 -6.62 14.99
C ASN A 352 -16.49 -6.87 13.95
N TYR A 353 -16.05 -7.18 12.75
CA TYR A 353 -16.94 -7.52 11.66
C TYR A 353 -16.78 -9.02 11.39
N SER A 354 -17.90 -9.70 11.17
CA SER A 354 -17.94 -11.08 10.67
C SER A 354 -18.34 -11.08 9.20
N ASN A 355 -17.83 -12.05 8.45
CA ASN A 355 -18.21 -12.27 7.04
C ASN A 355 -19.43 -13.18 6.94
#